data_da408964ebf5ead92aad8a6e4a98f1ce
#
_entry.id   da408964ebf5ead92aad8a6e4a98f1ce
#
_cell.length_a   1.000
_cell.length_b   1.000
_cell.length_c   1.000
_cell.angle_alpha   90.00
_cell.angle_beta   90.00
_cell.angle_gamma   90.00
#
_symmetry.space_group_name_H-M   'P 1'
#
loop_
_entity.id
_entity.type
_entity.pdbx_description
1 polymer ?
#
loop_
_entity_poly.entity_id
_entity_poly.type
_entity_poly.pdbx_seq_one_letter_code
_entity_poly.pdbx_strand_id
1 'polypeptide(L)'
;MSKATHPHTLKLPREEHGLATSKAATRRIQGILPVFLENKIMEAEANGLVVQLDGSIESTVAAALAVDGIGADYVTGLVMPVQLSDEGPARTAETVASLLDIDCHRLHLQPVLTAFQRVVGETGEPTDDLVAMQNARERFRMACKYYVANTRNELVVGTVSRTDRLLGSVAKHGENGVDLSLFGDLYRTEIEALADALAVPSDLLDQHPHPVAHTGATDVAELGIDQQDLDSILHFAIDRGYSASAVAEKVGVGESVVERTVQWCASTRHKRHTPPKPSMDN
;
A
#
# COMPACT_ATOMS: atom_id res chain seq x y z
N MET A 1 -31.96 13.29 8.14
CA MET A 1 -31.08 13.68 7.02
C MET A 1 -29.82 14.28 7.63
N SER A 2 -28.82 13.44 7.88
CA SER A 2 -27.51 13.87 8.39
C SER A 2 -26.73 14.48 7.21
N LYS A 3 -26.32 15.75 7.34
CA LYS A 3 -25.41 16.39 6.40
C LYS A 3 -24.09 15.63 6.48
N ALA A 4 -23.73 14.92 5.41
CA ALA A 4 -22.39 14.41 5.26
C ALA A 4 -21.42 15.59 5.35
N THR A 5 -20.73 15.70 6.47
CA THR A 5 -19.59 16.60 6.62
C THR A 5 -18.51 16.09 5.66
N HIS A 6 -18.24 16.85 4.58
CA HIS A 6 -17.08 16.60 3.73
C HIS A 6 -15.84 16.55 4.64
N PRO A 7 -15.02 15.51 4.56
CA PRO A 7 -13.80 15.46 5.35
C PRO A 7 -12.98 16.71 5.00
N HIS A 8 -12.62 17.50 6.01
CA HIS A 8 -11.72 18.62 5.82
C HIS A 8 -10.42 18.08 5.24
N THR A 9 -10.12 18.41 3.99
CA THR A 9 -8.85 18.02 3.35
C THR A 9 -7.73 18.68 4.14
N LEU A 10 -7.04 17.87 4.94
CA LEU A 10 -5.94 18.32 5.77
C LEU A 10 -4.74 18.60 4.86
N LYS A 11 -4.36 19.88 4.76
CA LYS A 11 -3.20 20.28 3.98
C LYS A 11 -1.92 19.96 4.77
N LEU A 12 -1.10 19.06 4.24
CA LEU A 12 0.24 18.81 4.75
C LEU A 12 1.20 19.92 4.27
N PRO A 13 2.16 20.38 5.10
CA PRO A 13 3.24 21.21 4.63
C PRO A 13 4.11 20.41 3.66
N ARG A 14 4.28 20.93 2.44
CA ARG A 14 5.08 20.30 1.39
C ARG A 14 6.28 21.14 1.07
N GLU A 15 7.40 20.49 0.77
CA GLU A 15 8.65 21.12 0.37
C GLU A 15 8.63 21.51 -1.12
N GLU A 16 9.72 22.11 -1.62
CA GLU A 16 9.79 22.56 -3.02
C GLU A 16 9.60 21.45 -4.04
N HIS A 17 10.09 20.24 -3.72
CA HIS A 17 9.89 19.02 -4.52
C HIS A 17 8.45 18.46 -4.45
N GLY A 18 7.56 19.10 -3.71
CA GLY A 18 6.13 18.74 -3.64
C GLY A 18 5.77 17.69 -2.61
N LEU A 19 6.72 17.12 -1.86
CA LEU A 19 6.50 16.05 -0.91
C LEU A 19 6.49 16.55 0.55
N ALA A 20 5.80 15.82 1.43
CA ALA A 20 5.62 16.17 2.84
C ALA A 20 6.62 15.37 3.72
N THR A 21 7.93 15.62 3.55
CA THR A 21 9.02 14.89 4.20
C THR A 21 9.66 15.61 5.39
N SER A 22 9.35 16.90 5.59
CA SER A 22 9.90 17.67 6.71
C SER A 22 9.44 17.15 8.06
N LYS A 23 10.22 17.41 9.13
CA LYS A 23 9.85 17.08 10.52
C LYS A 23 8.48 17.64 10.94
N ALA A 24 8.07 18.79 10.37
CA ALA A 24 6.76 19.36 10.64
C ALA A 24 5.65 18.56 9.95
N ALA A 25 5.89 18.08 8.72
CA ALA A 25 4.96 17.25 7.98
C ALA A 25 4.79 15.87 8.62
N THR A 26 5.90 15.17 8.92
CA THR A 26 5.87 13.84 9.54
C THR A 26 5.18 13.85 10.91
N ARG A 27 5.45 14.84 11.77
CA ARG A 27 4.74 15.01 13.05
C ARG A 27 3.24 15.21 12.85
N ARG A 28 2.84 15.94 11.81
CA ARG A 28 1.42 16.15 11.52
C ARG A 28 0.76 14.87 11.02
N ILE A 29 1.44 14.07 10.19
CA ILE A 29 0.96 12.77 9.74
C ILE A 29 0.82 11.81 10.92
N GLN A 30 1.81 11.75 11.82
CA GLN A 30 1.76 10.97 13.07
C GLN A 30 0.58 11.34 13.96
N GLY A 31 0.18 12.60 14.00
CA GLY A 31 -0.99 13.03 14.77
C GLY A 31 -2.33 12.78 14.08
N ILE A 32 -2.36 12.54 12.78
CA ILE A 32 -3.59 12.37 12.00
C ILE A 32 -3.97 10.89 11.81
N LEU A 33 -3.00 10.06 11.42
CA LEU A 33 -3.30 8.68 11.00
C LEU A 33 -3.80 7.79 12.14
N PRO A 34 -3.22 7.84 13.38
CA PRO A 34 -3.77 7.10 14.51
C PRO A 34 -5.21 7.50 14.85
N VAL A 35 -5.50 8.80 14.87
CA VAL A 35 -6.85 9.34 15.12
C VAL A 35 -7.83 8.93 14.02
N PHE A 36 -7.37 8.87 12.75
CA PHE A 36 -8.19 8.36 11.66
C PHE A 36 -8.58 6.90 11.89
N LEU A 37 -7.64 6.04 12.28
CA LEU A 37 -7.89 4.62 12.56
C LEU A 37 -8.87 4.44 13.73
N GLU A 38 -8.66 5.15 14.85
CA GLU A 38 -9.55 5.13 16.01
C GLU A 38 -10.98 5.52 15.62
N ASN A 39 -11.15 6.62 14.88
CA ASN A 39 -12.46 7.09 14.44
C ASN A 39 -13.15 6.05 13.53
N LYS A 40 -12.41 5.38 12.63
CA LYS A 40 -13.00 4.39 11.72
C LYS A 40 -13.44 3.13 12.43
N ILE A 41 -12.73 2.70 13.46
CA ILE A 41 -13.16 1.59 14.34
C ILE A 41 -14.45 1.95 15.05
N MET A 42 -14.52 3.16 15.65
CA MET A 42 -15.73 3.62 16.33
C MET A 42 -16.93 3.76 15.38
N GLU A 43 -16.72 4.31 14.18
CA GLU A 43 -17.78 4.45 13.15
C GLU A 43 -18.33 3.09 12.68
N ALA A 44 -17.46 2.08 12.60
CA ALA A 44 -17.83 0.73 12.15
C ALA A 44 -18.27 -0.20 13.28
N GLU A 45 -18.20 0.23 14.54
CA GLU A 45 -18.41 -0.62 15.72
C GLU A 45 -17.54 -1.90 15.68
N ALA A 46 -16.29 -1.75 15.17
CA ALA A 46 -15.34 -2.84 15.04
C ALA A 46 -14.55 -3.04 16.33
N ASN A 47 -14.01 -4.26 16.52
CA ASN A 47 -13.23 -4.60 17.71
C ASN A 47 -11.74 -4.26 17.58
N GLY A 48 -11.22 -4.05 16.35
CA GLY A 48 -9.79 -3.85 16.11
C GLY A 48 -9.45 -3.78 14.63
N LEU A 49 -8.18 -3.98 14.33
CA LEU A 49 -7.60 -3.88 12.98
C LEU A 49 -6.80 -5.13 12.62
N VAL A 50 -6.96 -5.59 11.37
CA VAL A 50 -6.08 -6.58 10.74
C VAL A 50 -5.07 -5.85 9.85
N VAL A 51 -3.77 -6.07 10.08
CA VAL A 51 -2.67 -5.53 9.27
C VAL A 51 -1.87 -6.69 8.70
N GLN A 52 -1.69 -6.72 7.38
CA GLN A 52 -0.72 -7.63 6.77
C GLN A 52 0.70 -7.14 7.05
N LEU A 53 1.54 -8.01 7.58
CA LEU A 53 2.96 -7.78 7.79
C LEU A 53 3.75 -8.61 6.78
N ASP A 54 4.50 -7.94 5.92
CA ASP A 54 5.30 -8.57 4.86
C ASP A 54 6.78 -8.20 4.93
N GLY A 55 7.19 -7.49 5.98
CA GLY A 55 8.56 -7.03 6.21
C GLY A 55 8.89 -5.72 5.47
N SER A 56 7.93 -5.09 4.81
CA SER A 56 8.12 -3.78 4.17
C SER A 56 8.05 -2.63 5.17
N ILE A 57 8.59 -1.47 4.77
CA ILE A 57 8.47 -0.21 5.52
C ILE A 57 7.00 0.14 5.73
N GLU A 58 6.21 0.04 4.69
CA GLU A 58 4.79 0.40 4.71
C GLU A 58 4.02 -0.45 5.73
N SER A 59 4.22 -1.77 5.73
CA SER A 59 3.53 -2.65 6.68
C SER A 59 3.97 -2.40 8.12
N THR A 60 5.26 -2.11 8.32
CA THR A 60 5.84 -1.79 9.63
C THR A 60 5.29 -0.46 10.17
N VAL A 61 5.30 0.59 9.37
CA VAL A 61 4.77 1.91 9.73
C VAL A 61 3.27 1.86 9.99
N ALA A 62 2.52 1.10 9.18
CA ALA A 62 1.07 0.93 9.39
C ALA A 62 0.74 0.25 10.73
N ALA A 63 1.48 -0.81 11.08
CA ALA A 63 1.30 -1.49 12.36
C ALA A 63 1.66 -0.58 13.54
N ALA A 64 2.78 0.15 13.46
CA ALA A 64 3.18 1.09 14.50
C ALA A 64 2.14 2.20 14.73
N LEU A 65 1.59 2.77 13.66
CA LEU A 65 0.53 3.79 13.74
C LEU A 65 -0.80 3.22 14.24
N ALA A 66 -1.10 1.96 13.92
CA ALA A 66 -2.28 1.28 14.45
C ALA A 66 -2.16 1.09 15.98
N VAL A 67 -1.00 0.61 16.44
CA VAL A 67 -0.72 0.46 17.89
C VAL A 67 -0.76 1.81 18.61
N ASP A 68 -0.21 2.86 18.01
CA ASP A 68 -0.27 4.22 18.59
C ASP A 68 -1.72 4.74 18.72
N GLY A 69 -2.58 4.41 17.77
CA GLY A 69 -3.97 4.87 17.75
C GLY A 69 -4.90 4.10 18.66
N ILE A 70 -4.78 2.77 18.74
CA ILE A 70 -5.80 1.93 19.39
C ILE A 70 -5.21 0.95 20.41
N GLY A 71 -3.89 0.85 20.53
CA GLY A 71 -3.21 -0.10 21.41
C GLY A 71 -2.98 -1.47 20.79
N ALA A 72 -1.94 -2.17 21.27
CA ALA A 72 -1.47 -3.44 20.71
C ALA A 72 -2.53 -4.55 20.79
N ASP A 73 -3.31 -4.61 21.86
CA ASP A 73 -4.36 -5.61 22.08
C ASP A 73 -5.47 -5.60 21.02
N TYR A 74 -5.58 -4.53 20.25
CA TYR A 74 -6.60 -4.33 19.20
C TYR A 74 -6.04 -4.41 17.78
N VAL A 75 -4.77 -4.83 17.63
CA VAL A 75 -4.12 -4.99 16.32
C VAL A 75 -3.74 -6.44 16.09
N THR A 76 -4.27 -7.03 15.02
CA THR A 76 -3.94 -8.38 14.58
C THR A 76 -2.99 -8.33 13.38
N GLY A 77 -1.79 -8.88 13.52
CA GLY A 77 -0.79 -9.02 12.46
C GLY A 77 -0.98 -10.32 11.67
N LEU A 78 -0.89 -10.27 10.35
CA LEU A 78 -0.90 -11.46 9.50
C LEU A 78 0.37 -11.53 8.65
N VAL A 79 1.16 -12.58 8.84
CA VAL A 79 2.34 -12.91 8.05
C VAL A 79 1.99 -14.06 7.11
N MET A 80 2.04 -13.83 5.79
CA MET A 80 1.52 -14.76 4.80
C MET A 80 2.55 -15.13 3.73
N PRO A 81 3.61 -15.90 4.07
CA PRO A 81 4.61 -16.36 3.12
C PRO A 81 4.02 -17.40 2.16
N VAL A 82 4.52 -17.38 0.93
CA VAL A 82 4.13 -18.30 -0.14
C VAL A 82 5.30 -19.19 -0.54
N GLN A 83 6.50 -18.61 -0.66
CA GLN A 83 7.70 -19.29 -1.16
C GLN A 83 8.81 -19.20 -0.13
N LEU A 84 9.88 -19.99 -0.35
CA LEU A 84 11.08 -19.94 0.49
C LEU A 84 11.78 -18.57 0.46
N SER A 85 11.68 -17.85 -0.65
CA SER A 85 12.18 -16.47 -0.75
C SER A 85 11.47 -15.49 0.20
N ASP A 86 10.25 -15.80 0.62
CA ASP A 86 9.45 -14.96 1.51
C ASP A 86 9.81 -15.18 2.99
N GLU A 87 10.68 -16.16 3.30
CA GLU A 87 11.02 -16.50 4.69
C GLU A 87 11.85 -15.41 5.41
N GLY A 88 12.72 -14.71 4.69
CA GLY A 88 13.45 -13.55 5.23
C GLY A 88 12.50 -12.43 5.64
N PRO A 89 11.71 -11.90 4.67
CA PRO A 89 10.67 -10.90 4.94
C PRO A 89 9.70 -11.31 6.04
N ALA A 90 9.27 -12.58 6.06
CA ALA A 90 8.37 -13.10 7.09
C ALA A 90 8.97 -13.03 8.50
N ARG A 91 10.27 -13.34 8.67
CA ARG A 91 10.97 -13.22 9.97
C ARG A 91 11.08 -11.75 10.40
N THR A 92 11.36 -10.85 9.47
CA THR A 92 11.36 -9.41 9.76
C THR A 92 9.98 -8.97 10.24
N ALA A 93 8.91 -9.38 9.55
CA ALA A 93 7.54 -9.11 9.92
C ALA A 93 7.17 -9.65 11.33
N GLU A 94 7.59 -10.87 11.66
CA GLU A 94 7.40 -11.47 12.99
C GLU A 94 8.20 -10.72 14.07
N THR A 95 9.39 -10.24 13.74
CA THR A 95 10.19 -9.39 14.65
C THR A 95 9.49 -8.07 14.92
N VAL A 96 8.94 -7.41 13.88
CA VAL A 96 8.14 -6.18 14.03
C VAL A 96 6.93 -6.44 14.91
N ALA A 97 6.18 -7.51 14.67
CA ALA A 97 5.03 -7.88 15.49
C ALA A 97 5.40 -8.06 16.98
N SER A 98 6.51 -8.75 17.24
CA SER A 98 7.04 -8.91 18.59
C SER A 98 7.46 -7.62 19.27
N LEU A 99 8.10 -6.70 18.52
CA LEU A 99 8.51 -5.39 19.04
C LEU A 99 7.32 -4.49 19.36
N LEU A 100 6.23 -4.62 18.62
CA LEU A 100 4.99 -3.88 18.81
C LEU A 100 4.04 -4.56 19.80
N ASP A 101 4.37 -5.76 20.30
CA ASP A 101 3.56 -6.56 21.24
C ASP A 101 2.15 -6.86 20.71
N ILE A 102 2.00 -7.08 19.39
CA ILE A 102 0.72 -7.40 18.75
C ILE A 102 0.52 -8.90 18.55
N ASP A 103 -0.74 -9.35 18.59
CA ASP A 103 -1.11 -10.73 18.21
C ASP A 103 -0.79 -10.96 16.72
N CYS A 104 0.03 -11.99 16.44
CA CYS A 104 0.52 -12.23 15.10
C CYS A 104 0.31 -13.68 14.67
N HIS A 105 -0.33 -13.87 13.51
CA HIS A 105 -0.59 -15.19 12.95
C HIS A 105 0.16 -15.40 11.64
N ARG A 106 0.85 -16.55 11.55
CA ARG A 106 1.52 -16.98 10.33
C ARG A 106 0.64 -17.94 9.53
N LEU A 107 0.34 -17.59 8.28
CA LEU A 107 -0.47 -18.38 7.36
C LEU A 107 0.37 -18.77 6.13
N HIS A 108 0.72 -20.03 5.98
CA HIS A 108 1.44 -20.54 4.82
C HIS A 108 0.49 -20.74 3.64
N LEU A 109 0.61 -19.93 2.58
CA LEU A 109 -0.31 -19.96 1.44
C LEU A 109 0.11 -20.92 0.31
N GLN A 110 1.32 -21.49 0.35
CA GLN A 110 1.79 -22.41 -0.69
C GLN A 110 0.82 -23.59 -0.98
N PRO A 111 0.26 -24.29 0.03
CA PRO A 111 -0.68 -25.40 -0.25
C PRO A 111 -1.93 -24.95 -1.03
N VAL A 112 -2.45 -23.76 -0.69
CA VAL A 112 -3.62 -23.17 -1.37
C VAL A 112 -3.31 -22.87 -2.82
N LEU A 113 -2.15 -22.24 -3.09
CA LEU A 113 -1.72 -21.91 -4.44
C LEU A 113 -1.41 -23.16 -5.27
N THR A 114 -0.81 -24.18 -4.68
CA THR A 114 -0.57 -25.46 -5.37
C THR A 114 -1.91 -26.12 -5.78
N ALA A 115 -2.89 -26.13 -4.89
CA ALA A 115 -4.22 -26.63 -5.21
C ALA A 115 -4.90 -25.80 -6.31
N PHE A 116 -4.78 -24.47 -6.25
CA PHE A 116 -5.31 -23.56 -7.25
C PHE A 116 -4.68 -23.80 -8.63
N GLN A 117 -3.34 -23.89 -8.72
CA GLN A 117 -2.62 -24.17 -9.96
C GLN A 117 -3.09 -25.47 -10.62
N ARG A 118 -3.31 -26.53 -9.80
CA ARG A 118 -3.84 -27.79 -10.31
C ARG A 118 -5.23 -27.62 -10.93
N VAL A 119 -6.14 -26.94 -10.21
CA VAL A 119 -7.50 -26.72 -10.69
C VAL A 119 -7.52 -25.87 -11.96
N VAL A 120 -6.73 -24.80 -12.03
CA VAL A 120 -6.63 -23.95 -13.24
C VAL A 120 -6.01 -24.73 -14.40
N GLY A 121 -4.98 -25.54 -14.13
CA GLY A 121 -4.36 -26.39 -15.16
C GLY A 121 -5.31 -27.39 -15.80
N GLU A 122 -6.32 -27.87 -15.07
CA GLU A 122 -7.37 -28.75 -15.61
C GLU A 122 -8.25 -28.06 -16.67
N THR A 123 -8.29 -26.71 -16.69
CA THR A 123 -9.02 -25.94 -17.72
C THR A 123 -8.21 -25.69 -18.99
N GLY A 124 -6.93 -26.06 -18.99
CA GLY A 124 -6.00 -25.81 -20.10
C GLY A 124 -5.38 -24.41 -20.09
N GLU A 125 -5.66 -23.60 -19.08
CA GLU A 125 -5.03 -22.29 -18.93
C GLU A 125 -3.58 -22.42 -18.44
N PRO A 126 -2.66 -21.50 -18.85
CA PRO A 126 -1.29 -21.53 -18.41
C PRO A 126 -1.18 -21.29 -16.90
N THR A 127 -0.40 -22.14 -16.24
CA THR A 127 -0.17 -22.06 -14.78
C THR A 127 1.19 -21.46 -14.41
N ASP A 128 1.97 -21.08 -15.42
CA ASP A 128 3.31 -20.50 -15.34
C ASP A 128 3.37 -19.00 -15.70
N ASP A 129 2.21 -18.38 -15.98
CA ASP A 129 2.12 -16.92 -16.13
C ASP A 129 2.43 -16.23 -14.81
N LEU A 130 3.59 -15.59 -14.74
CA LEU A 130 4.10 -14.97 -13.51
C LEU A 130 3.20 -13.84 -12.99
N VAL A 131 2.64 -13.03 -13.90
CA VAL A 131 1.77 -11.91 -13.54
C VAL A 131 0.41 -12.40 -13.03
N ALA A 132 -0.18 -13.37 -13.72
CA ALA A 132 -1.44 -13.97 -13.30
C ALA A 132 -1.30 -14.66 -11.94
N MET A 133 -0.22 -15.40 -11.73
CA MET A 133 0.06 -16.07 -10.45
C MET A 133 0.33 -15.10 -9.32
N GLN A 134 1.08 -14.03 -9.56
CA GLN A 134 1.28 -12.99 -8.55
C GLN A 134 -0.03 -12.31 -8.17
N ASN A 135 -0.85 -11.94 -9.14
CA ASN A 135 -2.17 -11.38 -8.91
C ASN A 135 -3.09 -12.35 -8.13
N ALA A 136 -2.99 -13.66 -8.38
CA ALA A 136 -3.72 -14.67 -7.60
C ALA A 136 -3.25 -14.70 -6.15
N ARG A 137 -1.94 -14.67 -5.89
CA ARG A 137 -1.35 -14.64 -4.54
C ARG A 137 -1.92 -13.47 -3.73
N GLU A 138 -1.93 -12.27 -4.30
CA GLU A 138 -2.43 -11.08 -3.59
C GLU A 138 -3.93 -11.16 -3.28
N ARG A 139 -4.72 -11.78 -4.16
CA ARG A 139 -6.14 -12.04 -3.90
C ARG A 139 -6.37 -13.11 -2.83
N PHE A 140 -5.50 -14.13 -2.75
CA PHE A 140 -5.55 -15.10 -1.64
C PHE A 140 -5.17 -14.45 -0.31
N ARG A 141 -4.15 -13.59 -0.29
CA ARG A 141 -3.80 -12.80 0.90
C ARG A 141 -4.98 -11.92 1.33
N MET A 142 -5.65 -11.25 0.38
CA MET A 142 -6.86 -10.45 0.65
C MET A 142 -7.97 -11.31 1.26
N ALA A 143 -8.24 -12.49 0.68
CA ALA A 143 -9.27 -13.40 1.20
C ALA A 143 -8.95 -13.85 2.65
N CYS A 144 -7.69 -14.15 2.96
CA CYS A 144 -7.26 -14.50 4.32
C CYS A 144 -7.43 -13.34 5.30
N LYS A 145 -7.05 -12.11 4.90
CA LYS A 145 -7.26 -10.91 5.73
C LYS A 145 -8.73 -10.73 6.10
N TYR A 146 -9.62 -10.82 5.12
CA TYR A 146 -11.05 -10.67 5.37
C TYR A 146 -11.66 -11.83 6.16
N TYR A 147 -11.16 -13.06 5.98
CA TYR A 147 -11.61 -14.18 6.80
C TYR A 147 -11.31 -13.94 8.29
N VAL A 148 -10.09 -13.53 8.61
CA VAL A 148 -9.69 -13.21 9.98
C VAL A 148 -10.47 -12.00 10.51
N ALA A 149 -10.54 -10.92 9.74
CA ALA A 149 -11.26 -9.71 10.11
C ALA A 149 -12.74 -9.99 10.41
N ASN A 150 -13.41 -10.75 9.56
CA ASN A 150 -14.83 -11.11 9.75
C ASN A 150 -15.06 -11.97 11.00
N THR A 151 -14.14 -12.90 11.32
CA THR A 151 -14.29 -13.76 12.51
C THR A 151 -14.06 -13.00 13.82
N ARG A 152 -13.32 -11.89 13.79
CA ARG A 152 -12.97 -11.07 14.94
C ARG A 152 -13.76 -9.77 15.04
N ASN A 153 -14.57 -9.43 14.04
CA ASN A 153 -15.20 -8.13 13.84
C ASN A 153 -14.16 -6.99 13.81
N GLU A 154 -13.13 -7.16 12.99
CA GLU A 154 -12.04 -6.20 12.79
C GLU A 154 -12.09 -5.60 11.38
N LEU A 155 -11.43 -4.45 11.15
CA LEU A 155 -11.29 -3.83 9.83
C LEU A 155 -9.92 -4.14 9.22
N VAL A 156 -9.90 -4.38 7.92
CA VAL A 156 -8.66 -4.61 7.16
C VAL A 156 -7.99 -3.30 6.79
N VAL A 157 -6.75 -3.10 7.27
CA VAL A 157 -5.91 -1.94 6.91
C VAL A 157 -5.06 -2.26 5.70
N GLY A 158 -5.10 -1.39 4.70
CA GLY A 158 -4.24 -1.43 3.52
C GLY A 158 -3.04 -0.49 3.66
N THR A 159 -1.90 -1.00 3.21
CA THR A 159 -0.59 -0.35 3.31
C THR A 159 -0.09 0.22 1.98
N VAL A 160 -0.90 0.10 0.92
CA VAL A 160 -0.53 0.55 -0.43
C VAL A 160 -0.35 2.06 -0.47
N SER A 161 0.82 2.50 -0.91
CA SER A 161 1.18 3.90 -1.06
C SER A 161 0.43 4.57 -2.22
N ARG A 162 0.44 5.91 -2.25
CA ARG A 162 -0.05 6.66 -3.40
C ARG A 162 0.77 6.37 -4.65
N THR A 163 2.08 6.21 -4.51
CA THR A 163 3.00 5.83 -5.59
C THR A 163 2.52 4.55 -6.26
N ASP A 164 2.36 3.47 -5.50
CA ASP A 164 1.95 2.16 -6.03
C ASP A 164 0.55 2.19 -6.63
N ARG A 165 -0.37 2.95 -6.01
CA ARG A 165 -1.72 3.17 -6.58
C ARG A 165 -1.67 3.86 -7.92
N LEU A 166 -0.87 4.92 -8.06
CA LEU A 166 -0.80 5.70 -9.31
C LEU A 166 -0.11 4.91 -10.43
N LEU A 167 0.96 4.20 -10.12
CA LEU A 167 1.65 3.31 -11.06
C LEU A 167 0.84 2.03 -11.37
N GLY A 168 -0.09 1.64 -10.47
CA GLY A 168 -0.83 0.40 -10.59
C GLY A 168 0.03 -0.83 -10.33
N SER A 169 1.07 -0.66 -9.50
CA SER A 169 1.97 -1.74 -9.03
C SER A 169 1.26 -2.62 -7.99
N VAL A 170 -0.02 -2.89 -8.19
CA VAL A 170 -0.90 -3.65 -7.30
C VAL A 170 -1.79 -4.58 -8.10
N ALA A 171 -2.19 -5.68 -7.49
CA ALA A 171 -3.25 -6.53 -8.03
C ALA A 171 -4.61 -5.89 -7.76
N LYS A 172 -5.41 -5.69 -8.82
CA LYS A 172 -6.79 -5.21 -8.65
C LYS A 172 -7.59 -6.19 -7.77
N HIS A 173 -8.23 -5.68 -6.73
CA HIS A 173 -8.93 -6.49 -5.70
C HIS A 173 -8.01 -7.48 -4.94
N GLY A 174 -6.72 -7.21 -4.90
CA GLY A 174 -5.74 -7.87 -4.03
C GLY A 174 -5.35 -6.94 -2.90
N GLU A 175 -4.19 -6.27 -3.00
CA GLU A 175 -3.69 -5.35 -1.95
C GLU A 175 -4.64 -4.17 -1.71
N ASN A 176 -5.35 -3.68 -2.75
CA ASN A 176 -6.36 -2.64 -2.63
C ASN A 176 -7.74 -3.13 -2.14
N GLY A 177 -7.91 -4.44 -1.90
CA GLY A 177 -9.11 -5.00 -1.28
C GLY A 177 -9.02 -4.84 0.23
N VAL A 178 -9.38 -3.66 0.75
CA VAL A 178 -9.24 -3.29 2.16
C VAL A 178 -10.38 -2.37 2.58
N ASP A 179 -10.63 -2.27 3.88
CA ASP A 179 -11.62 -1.36 4.44
C ASP A 179 -11.04 0.05 4.60
N LEU A 180 -9.78 0.14 5.00
CA LEU A 180 -9.08 1.39 5.24
C LEU A 180 -7.80 1.48 4.41
N SER A 181 -7.68 2.46 3.54
CA SER A 181 -6.46 2.75 2.75
C SER A 181 -5.62 3.78 3.49
N LEU A 182 -4.75 3.32 4.40
CA LEU A 182 -4.03 4.19 5.34
C LEU A 182 -3.10 5.17 4.62
N PHE A 183 -2.35 4.70 3.62
CA PHE A 183 -1.37 5.48 2.88
C PHE A 183 -1.83 5.90 1.48
N GLY A 184 -3.13 5.84 1.21
CA GLY A 184 -3.68 6.12 -0.11
C GLY A 184 -3.35 7.51 -0.67
N ASP A 185 -3.04 8.47 0.20
CA ASP A 185 -2.66 9.85 -0.14
C ASP A 185 -1.21 10.19 0.22
N LEU A 186 -0.42 9.21 0.71
CA LEU A 186 1.00 9.38 1.00
C LEU A 186 1.87 8.70 -0.06
N TYR A 187 2.84 9.44 -0.56
CA TYR A 187 3.88 8.91 -1.43
C TYR A 187 4.87 8.05 -0.66
N ARG A 188 5.57 7.16 -1.36
CA ARG A 188 6.55 6.26 -0.74
C ARG A 188 7.63 7.01 0.01
N THR A 189 8.22 8.03 -0.59
CA THR A 189 9.23 8.90 0.06
C THR A 189 8.68 9.56 1.34
N GLU A 190 7.38 9.88 1.39
CA GLU A 190 6.74 10.43 2.59
C GLU A 190 6.58 9.36 3.69
N ILE A 191 6.33 8.10 3.32
CA ILE A 191 6.25 6.97 4.26
C ILE A 191 7.64 6.63 4.81
N GLU A 192 8.69 6.66 3.98
CA GLU A 192 10.08 6.49 4.41
C GLU A 192 10.48 7.56 5.44
N ALA A 193 10.19 8.84 5.16
CA ALA A 193 10.42 9.92 6.12
C ALA A 193 9.61 9.76 7.42
N LEU A 194 8.42 9.15 7.34
CA LEU A 194 7.60 8.83 8.50
C LEU A 194 8.20 7.67 9.32
N ALA A 195 8.76 6.65 8.67
CA ALA A 195 9.46 5.54 9.33
C ALA A 195 10.66 6.03 10.15
N ASP A 196 11.46 6.94 9.56
CA ASP A 196 12.58 7.60 10.27
C ASP A 196 12.09 8.38 11.50
N ALA A 197 10.97 9.09 11.36
CA ALA A 197 10.40 9.88 12.45
C ALA A 197 9.81 9.03 13.58
N LEU A 198 9.37 7.79 13.27
CA LEU A 198 8.90 6.79 14.23
C LEU A 198 10.04 5.99 14.86
N ALA A 199 11.30 6.27 14.46
CA ALA A 199 12.48 5.54 14.90
C ALA A 199 12.40 4.02 14.67
N VAL A 200 11.77 3.61 13.56
CA VAL A 200 11.79 2.22 13.13
C VAL A 200 13.25 1.84 12.85
N PRO A 201 13.77 0.73 13.43
CA PRO A 201 15.17 0.36 13.23
C PRO A 201 15.51 0.18 11.75
N SER A 202 16.57 0.86 11.29
CA SER A 202 16.98 0.85 9.87
C SER A 202 17.34 -0.55 9.36
N ASP A 203 17.90 -1.40 10.21
CA ASP A 203 18.22 -2.80 9.91
C ASP A 203 16.97 -3.67 9.64
N LEU A 204 15.80 -3.24 10.09
CA LEU A 204 14.51 -3.84 9.71
C LEU A 204 13.98 -3.29 8.38
N LEU A 205 14.42 -2.10 7.97
CA LEU A 205 13.94 -1.41 6.76
C LEU A 205 14.77 -1.76 5.50
N ASP A 206 16.06 -2.06 5.67
CA ASP A 206 17.02 -2.23 4.56
C ASP A 206 16.94 -3.58 3.84
N GLN A 207 16.10 -4.51 4.28
CA GLN A 207 16.25 -5.90 3.86
C GLN A 207 15.48 -6.27 2.58
N HIS A 208 14.58 -5.43 2.08
CA HIS A 208 13.78 -5.85 0.92
C HIS A 208 13.48 -4.70 -0.04
N PRO A 209 14.15 -4.68 -1.22
CA PRO A 209 13.62 -3.92 -2.33
C PRO A 209 12.21 -4.45 -2.62
N HIS A 210 11.27 -3.53 -2.79
CA HIS A 210 9.90 -3.91 -3.13
C HIS A 210 9.88 -4.90 -4.28
N PRO A 211 8.98 -5.89 -4.26
CA PRO A 211 8.83 -6.78 -5.40
C PRO A 211 8.53 -5.92 -6.61
N VAL A 212 9.48 -5.96 -7.54
CA VAL A 212 9.42 -5.35 -8.86
C VAL A 212 8.08 -5.70 -9.52
N ALA A 213 7.41 -4.67 -10.00
CA ALA A 213 6.32 -4.70 -10.97
C ALA A 213 5.55 -6.03 -11.11
N HIS A 214 4.50 -6.20 -10.33
CA HIS A 214 3.54 -7.29 -10.48
C HIS A 214 2.71 -7.22 -11.78
N THR A 215 3.13 -6.44 -12.77
CA THR A 215 2.23 -6.05 -13.86
C THR A 215 2.79 -6.23 -15.26
N GLY A 216 4.05 -6.69 -15.42
CA GLY A 216 4.69 -6.64 -16.74
C GLY A 216 4.83 -5.20 -17.28
N ALA A 217 4.58 -4.21 -16.43
CA ALA A 217 4.81 -2.81 -16.75
C ALA A 217 6.29 -2.46 -16.51
N THR A 218 6.74 -1.42 -17.17
CA THR A 218 8.07 -0.83 -17.04
C THR A 218 8.53 -0.77 -15.59
N ASP A 219 9.69 -1.30 -15.29
CA ASP A 219 10.32 -1.20 -13.98
C ASP A 219 10.66 0.27 -13.69
N VAL A 220 10.48 0.74 -12.45
CA VAL A 220 10.92 2.08 -12.03
C VAL A 220 12.40 2.28 -12.37
N ALA A 221 13.22 1.24 -12.23
CA ALA A 221 14.62 1.23 -12.64
C ALA A 221 14.84 1.58 -14.12
N GLU A 222 13.90 1.23 -15.02
CA GLU A 222 13.98 1.58 -16.43
C GLU A 222 13.76 3.08 -16.70
N LEU A 223 13.18 3.82 -15.75
CA LEU A 223 13.03 5.27 -15.85
C LEU A 223 14.35 5.98 -15.60
N GLY A 224 15.30 5.35 -14.88
CA GLY A 224 16.62 5.91 -14.59
C GLY A 224 16.58 7.11 -13.63
N ILE A 225 15.58 7.18 -12.75
CA ILE A 225 15.38 8.21 -11.74
C ILE A 225 15.27 7.57 -10.35
N ASP A 226 15.50 8.37 -9.31
CA ASP A 226 15.31 7.90 -7.94
C ASP A 226 13.83 7.96 -7.48
N GLN A 227 13.55 7.44 -6.30
CA GLN A 227 12.19 7.37 -5.76
C GLN A 227 11.60 8.75 -5.47
N GLN A 228 12.40 9.70 -5.00
CA GLN A 228 11.94 11.06 -4.71
C GLN A 228 11.54 11.79 -5.99
N ASP A 229 12.32 11.65 -7.04
CA ASP A 229 12.02 12.25 -8.34
C ASP A 229 10.74 11.65 -8.93
N LEU A 230 10.57 10.33 -8.83
CA LEU A 230 9.34 9.66 -9.26
C LEU A 230 8.11 10.20 -8.52
N ASP A 231 8.16 10.26 -7.20
CA ASP A 231 7.05 10.75 -6.37
C ASP A 231 6.76 12.24 -6.65
N SER A 232 7.81 13.04 -6.91
CA SER A 232 7.68 14.44 -7.30
C SER A 232 6.99 14.59 -8.66
N ILE A 233 7.36 13.75 -9.66
CA ILE A 233 6.69 13.69 -10.96
C ILE A 233 5.21 13.34 -10.78
N LEU A 234 4.90 12.30 -10.02
CA LEU A 234 3.53 11.87 -9.75
C LEU A 234 2.73 13.00 -9.08
N HIS A 235 3.33 13.69 -8.10
CA HIS A 235 2.68 14.82 -7.46
C HIS A 235 2.38 15.96 -8.41
N PHE A 236 3.38 16.44 -9.16
CA PHE A 236 3.18 17.60 -10.02
C PHE A 236 2.37 17.29 -11.27
N ALA A 237 2.64 16.16 -11.95
CA ALA A 237 1.95 15.81 -13.18
C ALA A 237 0.52 15.28 -12.95
N ILE A 238 0.35 14.36 -12.00
CA ILE A 238 -0.93 13.66 -11.81
C ILE A 238 -1.83 14.41 -10.82
N ASP A 239 -1.31 14.81 -9.64
CA ASP A 239 -2.15 15.44 -8.60
C ASP A 239 -2.35 16.92 -8.82
N ARG A 240 -1.36 17.61 -9.41
CA ARG A 240 -1.41 19.06 -9.65
C ARG A 240 -1.72 19.41 -11.10
N GLY A 241 -1.61 18.47 -12.03
CA GLY A 241 -1.94 18.67 -13.45
C GLY A 241 -0.98 19.58 -14.20
N TYR A 242 0.29 19.65 -13.79
CA TYR A 242 1.30 20.43 -14.51
C TYR A 242 1.65 19.76 -15.83
N SER A 243 2.08 20.54 -16.82
CA SER A 243 2.56 20.01 -18.10
C SER A 243 3.87 19.25 -17.94
N ALA A 244 4.16 18.32 -18.85
CA ALA A 244 5.38 17.52 -18.79
C ALA A 244 6.65 18.39 -18.78
N SER A 245 6.69 19.44 -19.59
CA SER A 245 7.83 20.38 -19.62
C SER A 245 8.02 21.13 -18.30
N ALA A 246 6.93 21.61 -17.68
CA ALA A 246 7.00 22.30 -16.39
C ALA A 246 7.43 21.37 -15.24
N VAL A 247 7.03 20.09 -15.28
CA VAL A 247 7.46 19.08 -14.31
C VAL A 247 8.93 18.74 -14.53
N ALA A 248 9.34 18.54 -15.77
CA ALA A 248 10.75 18.26 -16.14
C ALA A 248 11.71 19.34 -15.63
N GLU A 249 11.37 20.62 -15.85
CA GLU A 249 12.14 21.76 -15.34
C GLU A 249 12.18 21.77 -13.80
N LYS A 250 11.03 21.53 -13.16
CA LYS A 250 10.89 21.62 -11.70
C LYS A 250 11.60 20.49 -10.95
N VAL A 251 11.58 19.27 -11.49
CA VAL A 251 12.20 18.08 -10.87
C VAL A 251 13.67 17.93 -11.33
N GLY A 252 14.03 18.47 -12.48
CA GLY A 252 15.39 18.36 -13.04
C GLY A 252 15.60 17.07 -13.86
N VAL A 253 14.53 16.52 -14.44
CA VAL A 253 14.56 15.30 -15.25
C VAL A 253 14.25 15.57 -16.71
N GLY A 254 14.42 14.56 -17.59
CA GLY A 254 14.03 14.69 -18.99
C GLY A 254 12.51 14.68 -19.18
N GLU A 255 11.97 15.51 -20.08
CA GLU A 255 10.53 15.58 -20.36
C GLU A 255 9.97 14.20 -20.79
N SER A 256 10.73 13.42 -21.55
CA SER A 256 10.35 12.06 -21.95
C SER A 256 10.16 11.08 -20.79
N VAL A 257 10.84 11.31 -19.65
CA VAL A 257 10.67 10.52 -18.43
C VAL A 257 9.30 10.84 -17.81
N VAL A 258 8.96 12.13 -17.74
CA VAL A 258 7.65 12.58 -17.25
C VAL A 258 6.52 12.00 -18.09
N GLU A 259 6.64 12.11 -19.42
CA GLU A 259 5.63 11.58 -20.37
C GLU A 259 5.43 10.07 -20.19
N ARG A 260 6.51 9.28 -20.09
CA ARG A 260 6.45 7.83 -19.84
C ARG A 260 5.75 7.52 -18.52
N THR A 261 6.08 8.26 -17.46
CA THR A 261 5.45 8.07 -16.14
C THR A 261 3.94 8.36 -16.20
N VAL A 262 3.53 9.45 -16.86
CA VAL A 262 2.11 9.81 -17.05
C VAL A 262 1.39 8.74 -17.87
N GLN A 263 2.01 8.26 -18.94
CA GLN A 263 1.44 7.21 -19.78
C GLN A 263 1.28 5.90 -19.01
N TRP A 264 2.25 5.55 -18.17
CA TRP A 264 2.16 4.39 -17.28
C TRP A 264 0.96 4.52 -16.33
N CYS A 265 0.85 5.65 -15.63
CA CYS A 265 -0.31 5.92 -14.77
C CYS A 265 -1.65 5.82 -15.51
N ALA A 266 -1.70 6.28 -16.76
CA ALA A 266 -2.91 6.20 -17.58
C ALA A 266 -3.27 4.75 -17.94
N SER A 267 -2.30 3.93 -18.33
CA SER A 267 -2.51 2.52 -18.72
C SER A 267 -3.04 1.66 -17.57
N THR A 268 -2.66 1.96 -16.33
CA THR A 268 -3.04 1.22 -15.12
C THR A 268 -4.27 1.79 -14.41
N ARG A 269 -4.87 2.84 -14.94
CA ARG A 269 -5.99 3.57 -14.31
C ARG A 269 -7.14 2.66 -13.88
N HIS A 270 -7.45 1.62 -14.66
CA HIS A 270 -8.52 0.66 -14.38
C HIS A 270 -8.34 -0.11 -13.06
N LYS A 271 -7.10 -0.21 -12.54
CA LYS A 271 -6.81 -0.94 -11.30
C LYS A 271 -7.25 -0.19 -10.04
N ARG A 272 -7.32 1.15 -10.09
CA ARG A 272 -7.64 2.02 -8.95
C ARG A 272 -9.04 2.63 -8.98
N HIS A 273 -9.79 2.39 -10.04
CA HIS A 273 -11.17 2.84 -10.13
C HIS A 273 -12.16 1.76 -9.68
N THR A 274 -13.24 2.20 -9.04
CA THR A 274 -14.40 1.34 -8.82
C THR A 274 -14.94 0.85 -10.16
N PRO A 275 -15.53 -0.36 -10.21
CA PRO A 275 -16.12 -0.86 -11.44
C PRO A 275 -17.12 0.14 -12.03
N PRO A 276 -17.00 0.52 -13.30
CA PRO A 276 -17.95 1.41 -13.94
C PRO A 276 -19.33 0.73 -14.02
N LYS A 277 -20.36 1.51 -13.78
CA LYS A 277 -21.76 1.06 -13.93
C LYS A 277 -22.46 1.95 -14.94
N PRO A 278 -23.43 1.43 -15.72
CA PRO A 278 -24.27 2.26 -16.57
C PRO A 278 -25.06 3.25 -15.71
N SER A 279 -25.20 4.49 -16.16
CA SER A 279 -26.10 5.46 -15.54
C SER A 279 -27.52 5.14 -16.00
N MET A 280 -28.41 4.91 -15.02
CA MET A 280 -29.84 4.77 -15.26
C MET A 280 -30.51 5.99 -14.62
N ASP A 281 -31.21 6.78 -15.41
CA ASP A 281 -32.06 7.84 -14.87
C ASP A 281 -33.25 7.19 -14.15
N ASN A 282 -33.38 7.50 -12.85
CA ASN A 282 -34.55 7.08 -12.04
C ASN A 282 -35.61 8.18 -12.07
#